data_b83d859aafa6c87cfede4ae1d45da290
#
_entry.id   b83d859aafa6c87cfede4ae1d45da290
#
_cell.length_a   1.000
_cell.length_b   1.000
_cell.length_c   1.000
_cell.angle_alpha   90.00
_cell.angle_beta   90.00
_cell.angle_gamma   90.00
#
_symmetry.space_group_name_H-M   'P 1'
#
loop_
_entity.id
_entity.type
_entity.pdbx_description
1 polymer ?
#
loop_
_entity_poly.entity_id
_entity_poly.type
_entity_poly.pdbx_seq_one_letter_code
_entity_poly.pdbx_strand_id
1 'polypeptide(L)'
;MGKIVAIGGEDIEKGDFEKYGPEIEITGIDNEIIRLTGKKNPKILFIPTASKNSKRYIKAFEEWFQNLNCKTDVLILDNKSPKKEIEEKIFSTDAIYVGGGNTLKMMLVWRRLGVDKALRKAFDQGIVLSGLSAGAICWFSYGHSDSRMFTSKNGESWPFIKVKGLGLFNFIFCPHYHFEKREKDFSRLISRDGGIGLAVDNRAAIEIVDNVFRILKINSRGKAYLVRKIKGKIIKKELSNDNFEPISNLISTP
;
A
#
# COMPACT_ATOMS: atom_id res chain seq x y z
N MET A 1 -3.19 19.01 1.87
CA MET A 1 -4.28 18.02 2.03
C MET A 1 -3.79 16.69 1.51
N GLY A 2 -3.61 15.73 2.39
CA GLY A 2 -3.00 14.45 2.04
C GLY A 2 -4.03 13.42 1.56
N LYS A 3 -3.69 12.67 0.51
CA LYS A 3 -4.56 11.65 -0.10
C LYS A 3 -3.82 10.34 -0.21
N ILE A 4 -4.39 9.24 0.32
CA ILE A 4 -3.80 7.92 0.24
C ILE A 4 -4.85 6.90 -0.23
N VAL A 5 -4.44 5.99 -1.12
CA VAL A 5 -5.18 4.77 -1.45
C VAL A 5 -4.28 3.57 -1.18
N ALA A 6 -4.53 2.87 -0.08
CA ALA A 6 -3.73 1.71 0.34
C ALA A 6 -4.45 0.40 0.02
N ILE A 7 -3.94 -0.32 -0.97
CA ILE A 7 -4.56 -1.51 -1.56
C ILE A 7 -4.06 -2.75 -0.83
N GLY A 8 -4.99 -3.60 -0.34
CA GLY A 8 -4.66 -4.81 0.40
C GLY A 8 -3.95 -5.87 -0.45
N GLY A 9 -4.39 -6.05 -1.67
CA GLY A 9 -3.79 -7.01 -2.59
C GLY A 9 -4.64 -7.25 -3.83
N GLU A 10 -4.06 -8.02 -4.75
CA GLU A 10 -4.70 -8.57 -5.95
C GLU A 10 -4.84 -10.08 -5.80
N ASP A 11 -5.85 -10.69 -6.43
CA ASP A 11 -6.06 -12.14 -6.42
C ASP A 11 -5.20 -12.87 -7.48
N ILE A 12 -4.03 -12.36 -7.75
CA ILE A 12 -3.12 -13.00 -8.67
C ILE A 12 -2.36 -14.07 -7.91
N GLU A 13 -2.62 -15.34 -8.18
CA GLU A 13 -1.81 -16.43 -7.66
C GLU A 13 -0.35 -16.27 -8.11
N LYS A 14 0.59 -16.69 -7.24
CA LYS A 14 2.02 -16.68 -7.58
C LYS A 14 2.24 -17.53 -8.83
N GLY A 15 2.44 -16.91 -9.97
CA GLY A 15 2.59 -17.55 -11.28
C GLY A 15 1.60 -17.07 -12.35
N ASP A 16 0.45 -16.56 -11.98
CA ASP A 16 -0.57 -16.10 -12.93
C ASP A 16 -0.27 -14.73 -13.52
N PHE A 17 0.50 -13.89 -12.83
CA PHE A 17 1.09 -12.70 -13.43
C PHE A 17 1.90 -13.05 -14.70
N GLU A 18 2.39 -14.29 -14.77
CA GLU A 18 3.11 -14.81 -15.92
C GLU A 18 2.20 -15.24 -17.06
N LYS A 19 0.98 -15.62 -16.79
CA LYS A 19 0.09 -16.27 -17.75
C LYS A 19 -0.98 -15.34 -18.32
N TYR A 20 -1.50 -14.40 -17.53
CA TYR A 20 -2.71 -13.64 -17.89
C TYR A 20 -2.50 -12.13 -18.02
N GLY A 21 -1.32 -11.59 -17.64
CA GLY A 21 -1.19 -10.14 -17.50
C GLY A 21 -2.08 -9.62 -16.34
N PRO A 22 -2.19 -8.31 -16.14
CA PRO A 22 -3.13 -7.74 -15.20
C PRO A 22 -4.56 -7.85 -15.78
N GLU A 23 -5.24 -8.95 -15.57
CA GLU A 23 -6.71 -9.00 -15.67
C GLU A 23 -7.31 -8.40 -14.40
N ILE A 24 -7.41 -7.35 -14.34
CA ILE A 24 -8.01 -6.06 -14.25
C ILE A 24 -9.39 -6.08 -13.60
N GLU A 25 -9.48 -6.61 -12.37
CA GLU A 25 -10.56 -6.28 -11.46
C GLU A 25 -10.22 -5.07 -10.57
N ILE A 26 -9.04 -4.47 -10.69
CA ILE A 26 -8.61 -3.30 -9.87
C ILE A 26 -9.12 -1.98 -10.46
N THR A 27 -9.72 -2.00 -11.63
CA THR A 27 -10.17 -0.80 -12.38
C THR A 27 -10.89 0.24 -11.52
N GLY A 28 -11.74 -0.22 -10.60
CA GLY A 28 -12.47 0.70 -9.72
C GLY A 28 -11.56 1.48 -8.77
N ILE A 29 -10.55 0.81 -8.19
CA ILE A 29 -9.61 1.44 -7.25
C ILE A 29 -8.64 2.35 -8.01
N ASP A 30 -8.15 1.92 -9.18
CA ASP A 30 -7.23 2.72 -9.98
C ASP A 30 -7.91 3.96 -10.56
N ASN A 31 -9.16 3.85 -10.99
CA ASN A 31 -9.98 4.99 -11.40
C ASN A 31 -10.16 5.99 -10.25
N GLU A 32 -10.26 5.52 -9.01
CA GLU A 32 -10.34 6.39 -7.85
C GLU A 32 -9.01 7.13 -7.60
N ILE A 33 -7.86 6.46 -7.75
CA ILE A 33 -6.55 7.10 -7.70
C ILE A 33 -6.46 8.24 -8.74
N ILE A 34 -6.91 7.97 -9.97
CA ILE A 34 -6.96 8.96 -11.05
C ILE A 34 -7.89 10.12 -10.67
N ARG A 35 -9.11 9.82 -10.21
CA ARG A 35 -10.10 10.82 -9.78
C ARG A 35 -9.56 11.76 -8.70
N LEU A 36 -8.83 11.24 -7.74
CA LEU A 36 -8.23 12.00 -6.63
C LEU A 36 -7.20 13.03 -7.09
N THR A 37 -6.59 12.85 -8.27
CA THR A 37 -5.67 13.85 -8.85
C THR A 37 -6.39 15.11 -9.33
N GLY A 38 -7.69 15.02 -9.61
CA GLY A 38 -8.47 16.09 -10.22
C GLY A 38 -8.12 16.36 -11.69
N LYS A 39 -7.31 15.52 -12.33
CA LYS A 39 -6.84 15.68 -13.71
C LYS A 39 -7.43 14.63 -14.64
N LYS A 40 -7.68 15.01 -15.89
CA LYS A 40 -8.19 14.09 -16.93
C LYS A 40 -7.12 13.10 -17.41
N ASN A 41 -5.88 13.56 -17.53
CA ASN A 41 -4.72 12.77 -17.97
C ASN A 41 -3.56 12.96 -16.99
N PRO A 42 -3.64 12.39 -15.76
CA PRO A 42 -2.62 12.62 -14.75
C PRO A 42 -1.30 11.93 -15.10
N LYS A 43 -0.21 12.46 -14.58
CA LYS A 43 1.09 11.79 -14.57
C LYS A 43 1.21 10.94 -13.31
N ILE A 44 1.37 9.63 -13.48
CA ILE A 44 1.52 8.67 -12.38
C ILE A 44 2.94 8.15 -12.35
N LEU A 45 3.60 8.30 -11.20
CA LEU A 45 4.94 7.81 -10.96
C LEU A 45 4.89 6.42 -10.32
N PHE A 46 5.45 5.43 -10.99
CA PHE A 46 5.63 4.10 -10.43
C PHE A 46 6.94 3.96 -9.67
N ILE A 47 6.90 3.41 -8.46
CA ILE A 47 8.10 3.12 -7.66
C ILE A 47 8.19 1.61 -7.39
N PRO A 48 8.93 0.84 -8.22
CA PRO A 48 8.99 -0.63 -8.15
C PRO A 48 10.06 -1.16 -7.18
N THR A 49 10.54 -0.36 -6.22
CA THR A 49 11.67 -0.73 -5.33
C THR A 49 11.44 -2.05 -4.59
N ALA A 50 10.20 -2.30 -4.12
CA ALA A 50 9.87 -3.52 -3.37
C ALA A 50 10.04 -4.79 -4.22
N SER A 51 9.80 -4.73 -5.53
CA SER A 51 9.93 -5.82 -6.50
C SER A 51 11.30 -5.92 -7.16
N LYS A 52 12.32 -5.25 -6.60
CA LYS A 52 13.69 -5.18 -7.16
C LYS A 52 13.74 -4.56 -8.57
N ASN A 53 12.90 -3.59 -8.84
CA ASN A 53 12.78 -2.91 -10.13
C ASN A 53 12.46 -3.89 -11.30
N SER A 54 11.56 -4.82 -11.06
CA SER A 54 11.15 -5.82 -12.04
C SER A 54 10.70 -5.16 -13.36
N LYS A 55 11.42 -5.39 -14.45
CA LYS A 55 11.11 -4.84 -15.78
C LYS A 55 9.71 -5.25 -16.26
N ARG A 56 9.32 -6.46 -15.95
CA ARG A 56 7.99 -6.98 -16.31
C ARG A 56 6.88 -6.26 -15.56
N TYR A 57 7.06 -6.03 -14.25
CA TYR A 57 6.09 -5.28 -13.45
C TYR A 57 5.99 -3.83 -13.92
N ILE A 58 7.12 -3.22 -14.29
CA ILE A 58 7.16 -1.87 -14.86
C ILE A 58 6.33 -1.83 -16.15
N LYS A 59 6.59 -2.76 -17.09
CA LYS A 59 5.88 -2.82 -18.36
C LYS A 59 4.38 -3.00 -18.17
N ALA A 60 3.96 -3.94 -17.30
CA ALA A 60 2.56 -4.17 -17.00
C ALA A 60 1.88 -2.93 -16.40
N PHE A 61 2.56 -2.24 -15.48
CA PHE A 61 2.08 -0.98 -14.90
C PHE A 61 1.89 0.11 -15.95
N GLU A 62 2.89 0.30 -16.82
CA GLU A 62 2.85 1.31 -17.88
C GLU A 62 1.71 1.05 -18.87
N GLU A 63 1.60 -0.18 -19.39
CA GLU A 63 0.51 -0.59 -20.28
C GLU A 63 -0.86 -0.36 -19.65
N TRP A 64 -1.00 -0.72 -18.37
CA TRP A 64 -2.25 -0.57 -17.64
C TRP A 64 -2.68 0.90 -17.49
N PHE A 65 -1.84 1.74 -16.89
CA PHE A 65 -2.21 3.13 -16.66
C PHE A 65 -2.28 3.96 -17.94
N GLN A 66 -1.53 3.61 -19.00
CA GLN A 66 -1.69 4.21 -20.32
C GLN A 66 -3.06 3.89 -20.93
N ASN A 67 -3.57 2.67 -20.76
CA ASN A 67 -4.93 2.31 -21.19
C ASN A 67 -6.02 3.10 -20.42
N LEU A 68 -5.72 3.57 -19.21
CA LEU A 68 -6.56 4.49 -18.44
C LEU A 68 -6.32 5.97 -18.77
N ASN A 69 -5.66 6.28 -19.89
CA ASN A 69 -5.32 7.63 -20.34
C ASN A 69 -4.39 8.41 -19.40
N CYS A 70 -3.55 7.73 -18.63
CA CYS A 70 -2.55 8.36 -17.77
C CYS A 70 -1.21 8.51 -18.49
N LYS A 71 -0.43 9.52 -18.12
CA LYS A 71 1.01 9.56 -18.41
C LYS A 71 1.73 8.78 -17.33
N THR A 72 2.68 7.93 -17.71
CA THR A 72 3.46 7.12 -16.75
C THR A 72 4.91 7.56 -16.70
N ASP A 73 5.52 7.45 -15.54
CA ASP A 73 6.95 7.60 -15.31
C ASP A 73 7.39 6.57 -14.26
N VAL A 74 8.66 6.22 -14.22
CA VAL A 74 9.20 5.20 -13.31
C VAL A 74 10.39 5.73 -12.55
N LEU A 75 10.38 5.56 -11.22
CA LEU A 75 11.52 5.86 -10.37
C LEU A 75 12.27 4.57 -10.04
N ILE A 76 13.31 4.29 -10.82
CA ILE A 76 14.24 3.19 -10.56
C ILE A 76 15.32 3.71 -9.61
N LEU A 77 15.47 3.01 -8.49
CA LEU A 77 16.44 3.37 -7.46
C LEU A 77 17.61 2.37 -7.44
N ASP A 78 18.79 2.90 -7.49
CA ASP A 78 20.05 2.19 -7.24
C ASP A 78 20.84 2.88 -6.11
N ASN A 79 22.04 2.36 -5.83
CA ASN A 79 22.87 2.90 -4.75
C ASN A 79 23.45 4.29 -5.02
N LYS A 80 23.38 4.76 -6.27
CA LYS A 80 23.96 6.02 -6.75
C LYS A 80 22.93 7.03 -7.21
N SER A 81 21.63 6.70 -7.10
CA SER A 81 20.53 7.56 -7.56
C SER A 81 20.64 8.94 -6.89
N PRO A 82 20.79 10.03 -7.66
CA PRO A 82 20.97 11.36 -7.12
C PRO A 82 19.68 11.85 -6.44
N LYS A 83 19.83 12.45 -5.26
CA LYS A 83 18.67 12.98 -4.52
C LYS A 83 17.84 13.97 -5.34
N LYS A 84 18.51 14.80 -6.14
CA LYS A 84 17.85 15.80 -7.00
C LYS A 84 16.92 15.14 -8.01
N GLU A 85 17.37 14.09 -8.70
CA GLU A 85 16.56 13.35 -9.68
C GLU A 85 15.37 12.65 -9.02
N ILE A 86 15.57 12.10 -7.81
CA ILE A 86 14.51 11.51 -7.01
C ILE A 86 13.42 12.55 -6.71
N GLU A 87 13.83 13.71 -6.22
CA GLU A 87 12.91 14.80 -5.87
C GLU A 87 12.21 15.37 -7.12
N GLU A 88 12.92 15.56 -8.22
CA GLU A 88 12.35 16.03 -9.49
C GLU A 88 11.24 15.10 -10.00
N LYS A 89 11.49 13.79 -10.01
CA LYS A 89 10.47 12.81 -10.42
C LYS A 89 9.27 12.81 -9.48
N ILE A 90 9.48 12.80 -8.17
CA ILE A 90 8.42 12.77 -7.16
C ILE A 90 7.55 14.03 -7.24
N PHE A 91 8.15 15.22 -7.34
CA PHE A 91 7.39 16.48 -7.31
C PHE A 91 6.83 16.89 -8.66
N SER A 92 7.22 16.25 -9.77
CA SER A 92 6.67 16.50 -11.11
C SER A 92 5.49 15.58 -11.48
N THR A 93 4.90 14.89 -10.52
CA THR A 93 3.84 13.91 -10.74
C THR A 93 2.55 14.28 -10.00
N ASP A 94 1.42 13.72 -10.43
CA ASP A 94 0.10 13.97 -9.86
C ASP A 94 -0.30 12.88 -8.87
N ALA A 95 0.16 11.65 -9.13
CA ALA A 95 0.00 10.53 -8.23
C ALA A 95 1.25 9.65 -8.22
N ILE A 96 1.46 8.96 -7.12
CA ILE A 96 2.55 8.00 -6.92
C ILE A 96 1.93 6.64 -6.63
N TYR A 97 2.37 5.62 -7.36
CA TYR A 97 1.98 4.23 -7.13
C TYR A 97 3.21 3.41 -6.71
N VAL A 98 3.14 2.81 -5.54
CA VAL A 98 4.21 1.95 -5.02
C VAL A 98 3.85 0.49 -5.20
N GLY A 99 4.70 -0.25 -5.87
CA GLY A 99 4.49 -1.66 -6.15
C GLY A 99 4.66 -2.56 -4.92
N GLY A 100 4.09 -3.77 -5.00
CA GLY A 100 4.25 -4.83 -4.00
C GLY A 100 5.64 -5.47 -3.99
N GLY A 101 5.93 -6.28 -2.95
CA GLY A 101 7.17 -7.03 -2.77
C GLY A 101 7.78 -6.91 -1.38
N ASN A 102 9.11 -6.81 -1.28
CA ASN A 102 9.83 -6.78 -0.01
C ASN A 102 9.79 -5.40 0.67
N THR A 103 8.89 -5.22 1.63
CA THR A 103 8.70 -3.96 2.36
C THR A 103 9.96 -3.54 3.12
N LEU A 104 10.61 -4.47 3.83
CA LEU A 104 11.77 -4.16 4.65
C LEU A 104 12.91 -3.61 3.79
N LYS A 105 13.23 -4.31 2.69
CA LYS A 105 14.28 -3.89 1.75
C LYS A 105 13.94 -2.53 1.13
N MET A 106 12.72 -2.33 0.69
CA MET A 106 12.26 -1.05 0.14
C MET A 106 12.46 0.10 1.12
N MET A 107 12.01 -0.05 2.37
CA MET A 107 12.14 0.98 3.39
C MET A 107 13.60 1.29 3.77
N LEU A 108 14.50 0.29 3.73
CA LEU A 108 15.94 0.51 3.94
C LEU A 108 16.57 1.34 2.80
N VAL A 109 16.24 1.01 1.54
CA VAL A 109 16.69 1.78 0.37
C VAL A 109 16.19 3.21 0.44
N TRP A 110 14.89 3.40 0.72
CA TRP A 110 14.28 4.72 0.77
C TRP A 110 14.88 5.63 1.84
N ARG A 111 15.11 5.11 3.06
CA ARG A 111 15.76 5.88 4.14
C ARG A 111 17.18 6.29 3.79
N ARG A 112 17.92 5.41 3.14
CA ARG A 112 19.29 5.71 2.71
C ARG A 112 19.34 6.81 1.64
N LEU A 113 18.42 6.78 0.68
CA LEU A 113 18.39 7.71 -0.45
C LEU A 113 17.52 8.97 -0.20
N GLY A 114 16.84 9.06 0.94
CA GLY A 114 15.99 10.19 1.30
C GLY A 114 14.62 10.20 0.59
N VAL A 115 14.23 9.10 -0.06
CA VAL A 115 12.91 8.94 -0.72
C VAL A 115 11.78 9.06 0.31
N ASP A 116 11.97 8.50 1.51
CA ASP A 116 11.02 8.60 2.62
C ASP A 116 10.68 10.06 2.99
N LYS A 117 11.66 10.95 2.96
CA LYS A 117 11.47 12.38 3.22
C LYS A 117 10.78 13.08 2.06
N ALA A 118 11.15 12.74 0.81
CA ALA A 118 10.53 13.29 -0.38
C ALA A 118 9.04 12.89 -0.48
N LEU A 119 8.70 11.63 -0.17
CA LEU A 119 7.31 11.15 -0.18
C LEU A 119 6.43 11.80 0.90
N ARG A 120 6.97 12.06 2.11
CA ARG A 120 6.25 12.85 3.12
C ARG A 120 5.92 14.24 2.61
N LYS A 121 6.92 14.92 2.00
CA LYS A 121 6.74 16.24 1.43
C LYS A 121 5.74 16.24 0.27
N ALA A 122 5.76 15.19 -0.57
CA ALA A 122 4.76 15.00 -1.62
C ALA A 122 3.33 14.87 -1.05
N PHE A 123 3.17 14.11 0.04
CA PHE A 123 1.90 14.00 0.77
C PHE A 123 1.40 15.36 1.27
N ASP A 124 2.27 16.14 1.90
CA ASP A 124 1.94 17.48 2.41
C ASP A 124 1.57 18.46 1.29
N GLN A 125 2.11 18.25 0.08
CA GLN A 125 1.80 19.02 -1.13
C GLN A 125 0.52 18.56 -1.85
N GLY A 126 -0.13 17.50 -1.37
CA GLY A 126 -1.39 17.00 -1.93
C GLY A 126 -1.23 16.07 -3.15
N ILE A 127 -0.01 15.60 -3.45
CA ILE A 127 0.21 14.53 -4.42
C ILE A 127 -0.45 13.27 -3.89
N VAL A 128 -1.24 12.59 -4.73
CA VAL A 128 -1.95 11.36 -4.36
C VAL A 128 -0.94 10.24 -4.15
N LEU A 129 -0.95 9.61 -2.99
CA LEU A 129 -0.12 8.45 -2.69
C LEU A 129 -0.96 7.17 -2.79
N SER A 130 -0.46 6.19 -3.50
CA SER A 130 -1.13 4.89 -3.62
C SER A 130 -0.13 3.75 -3.60
N GLY A 131 -0.62 2.54 -3.43
CA GLY A 131 0.24 1.36 -3.53
C GLY A 131 -0.42 0.09 -3.05
N LEU A 132 0.18 -1.01 -3.47
CA LEU A 132 -0.30 -2.37 -3.28
C LEU A 132 0.60 -3.13 -2.30
N SER A 133 0.02 -3.86 -1.34
CA SER A 133 0.77 -4.76 -0.45
C SER A 133 1.92 -4.03 0.28
N ALA A 134 3.18 -4.30 -0.06
CA ALA A 134 4.34 -3.56 0.47
C ALA A 134 4.22 -2.05 0.25
N GLY A 135 3.69 -1.64 -0.91
CA GLY A 135 3.43 -0.24 -1.26
C GLY A 135 2.26 0.38 -0.49
N ALA A 136 1.34 -0.43 0.05
CA ALA A 136 0.32 0.03 0.97
C ALA A 136 0.89 0.18 2.39
N ILE A 137 1.67 -0.80 2.86
CA ILE A 137 2.29 -0.79 4.19
C ILE A 137 3.09 0.49 4.42
N CYS A 138 3.83 0.95 3.41
CA CYS A 138 4.81 2.03 3.58
C CYS A 138 4.21 3.35 4.09
N TRP A 139 2.94 3.60 3.91
CA TRP A 139 2.27 4.84 4.33
C TRP A 139 2.01 4.92 5.83
N PHE A 140 1.83 3.78 6.49
CA PHE A 140 1.46 3.69 7.91
C PHE A 140 2.68 3.68 8.83
N SER A 141 2.45 3.79 10.16
CA SER A 141 3.53 3.71 11.14
C SER A 141 4.24 2.38 11.08
N TYR A 142 3.48 1.30 10.92
CA TYR A 142 4.00 -0.06 10.81
C TYR A 142 3.13 -0.89 9.86
N GLY A 143 3.69 -2.04 9.42
CA GLY A 143 2.93 -3.05 8.72
C GLY A 143 3.34 -4.46 9.07
N HIS A 144 2.40 -5.37 8.87
CA HIS A 144 2.56 -6.82 9.00
C HIS A 144 3.05 -7.37 7.66
N SER A 145 4.33 -7.69 7.59
CA SER A 145 5.02 -7.95 6.32
C SER A 145 5.61 -9.35 6.24
N ASP A 146 5.53 -9.93 5.05
CA ASP A 146 6.16 -11.18 4.63
C ASP A 146 7.61 -11.01 4.15
N SER A 147 8.25 -9.91 4.45
CA SER A 147 9.59 -9.58 3.92
C SER A 147 10.65 -10.66 4.14
N ARG A 148 10.49 -11.52 5.15
CA ARG A 148 11.37 -12.67 5.39
C ARG A 148 11.25 -13.77 4.36
N MET A 149 10.10 -13.89 3.69
CA MET A 149 9.91 -14.83 2.58
C MET A 149 10.97 -14.67 1.49
N PHE A 150 11.38 -13.43 1.21
CA PHE A 150 12.36 -13.13 0.15
C PHE A 150 13.81 -13.47 0.50
N THR A 151 14.10 -13.88 1.74
CA THR A 151 15.43 -14.24 2.24
C THR A 151 15.49 -15.67 2.76
N SER A 152 14.36 -16.34 2.92
CA SER A 152 14.27 -17.74 3.32
C SER A 152 14.61 -18.66 2.15
N LYS A 153 15.21 -19.82 2.43
CA LYS A 153 15.48 -20.84 1.43
C LYS A 153 14.18 -21.53 1.00
N ASN A 154 14.17 -22.12 -0.18
CA ASN A 154 13.02 -22.86 -0.67
C ASN A 154 12.61 -23.95 0.33
N GLY A 155 11.33 -23.97 0.70
CA GLY A 155 10.76 -24.93 1.65
C GLY A 155 10.88 -24.57 3.13
N GLU A 156 11.60 -23.51 3.48
CA GLU A 156 11.64 -23.02 4.87
C GLU A 156 10.40 -22.19 5.21
N SER A 157 9.85 -22.40 6.41
CA SER A 157 8.83 -21.50 6.95
C SER A 157 9.47 -20.15 7.34
N TRP A 158 8.76 -19.08 7.13
CA TRP A 158 9.21 -17.74 7.47
C TRP A 158 8.15 -17.01 8.29
N PRO A 159 8.53 -16.31 9.37
CA PRO A 159 7.58 -15.53 10.15
C PRO A 159 7.26 -14.21 9.47
N PHE A 160 6.01 -13.74 9.65
CA PHE A 160 5.69 -12.35 9.40
C PHE A 160 6.44 -11.45 10.38
N ILE A 161 6.79 -10.26 9.94
CA ILE A 161 7.50 -9.28 10.75
C ILE A 161 6.80 -7.91 10.75
N LYS A 162 6.99 -7.17 11.83
CA LYS A 162 6.56 -5.78 11.93
C LYS A 162 7.61 -4.89 11.27
N VAL A 163 7.25 -4.21 10.18
CA VAL A 163 8.13 -3.29 9.45
C VAL A 163 7.67 -1.86 9.67
N LYS A 164 8.60 -0.96 9.99
CA LYS A 164 8.34 0.47 10.15
C LYS A 164 8.20 1.13 8.78
N GLY A 165 7.04 1.76 8.54
CA GLY A 165 6.75 2.55 7.35
C GLY A 165 7.10 4.03 7.51
N LEU A 166 6.43 4.88 6.74
CA LEU A 166 6.56 6.34 6.79
C LEU A 166 5.84 6.94 8.02
N GLY A 167 4.75 6.34 8.49
CA GLY A 167 3.97 6.84 9.63
C GLY A 167 3.20 8.12 9.31
N LEU A 168 2.64 8.21 8.10
CA LEU A 168 1.71 9.28 7.77
C LEU A 168 0.41 9.14 8.59
N PHE A 169 0.04 7.90 8.89
CA PHE A 169 -1.05 7.54 9.81
C PHE A 169 -0.58 6.53 10.85
N ASN A 170 -1.04 6.69 12.08
CA ASN A 170 -0.60 5.86 13.21
C ASN A 170 -1.41 4.55 13.32
N PHE A 171 -1.31 3.73 12.29
CA PHE A 171 -1.89 2.39 12.24
C PHE A 171 -0.82 1.34 11.95
N ILE A 172 -1.16 0.07 12.20
CA ILE A 172 -0.43 -1.11 11.74
C ILE A 172 -1.21 -1.73 10.60
N PHE A 173 -0.69 -1.62 9.36
CA PHE A 173 -1.38 -2.11 8.17
C PHE A 173 -1.07 -3.59 7.90
N CYS A 174 -2.11 -4.38 7.61
CA CYS A 174 -1.98 -5.79 7.25
C CYS A 174 -2.65 -6.05 5.89
N PRO A 175 -1.89 -6.18 4.80
CA PRO A 175 -2.42 -6.57 3.49
C PRO A 175 -2.73 -8.06 3.44
N HIS A 176 -3.43 -8.54 2.38
CA HIS A 176 -3.71 -9.95 2.09
C HIS A 176 -4.33 -10.74 3.27
N TYR A 177 -5.14 -10.07 4.09
CA TYR A 177 -5.51 -10.54 5.43
C TYR A 177 -6.04 -11.96 5.48
N HIS A 178 -7.10 -12.27 4.72
CA HIS A 178 -7.64 -13.62 4.63
C HIS A 178 -6.94 -14.47 3.55
N PHE A 179 -6.58 -13.88 2.43
CA PHE A 179 -5.94 -14.59 1.32
C PHE A 179 -4.67 -15.33 1.75
N GLU A 180 -3.82 -14.68 2.55
CA GLU A 180 -2.61 -15.29 3.10
C GLU A 180 -2.78 -15.79 4.55
N LYS A 181 -4.03 -15.92 5.03
CA LYS A 181 -4.36 -16.44 6.37
C LYS A 181 -3.61 -15.71 7.51
N ARG A 182 -3.44 -14.40 7.38
CA ARG A 182 -2.67 -13.56 8.32
C ARG A 182 -3.39 -13.31 9.64
N GLU A 183 -4.67 -13.59 9.76
CA GLU A 183 -5.57 -13.24 10.87
C GLU A 183 -5.00 -13.59 12.26
N LYS A 184 -4.56 -14.83 12.43
CA LYS A 184 -4.05 -15.33 13.72
C LYS A 184 -2.73 -14.65 14.11
N ASP A 185 -1.81 -14.49 13.16
CA ASP A 185 -0.51 -13.88 13.40
C ASP A 185 -0.63 -12.37 13.62
N PHE A 186 -1.47 -11.70 12.83
CA PHE A 186 -1.74 -10.28 13.00
C PHE A 186 -2.42 -9.98 14.36
N SER A 187 -3.35 -10.80 14.79
CA SER A 187 -3.98 -10.69 16.11
C SER A 187 -2.96 -10.84 17.25
N ARG A 188 -2.00 -11.77 17.10
CA ARG A 188 -0.88 -11.91 18.05
C ARG A 188 0.02 -10.68 18.08
N LEU A 189 0.33 -10.10 16.91
CA LEU A 189 1.10 -8.87 16.82
C LEU A 189 0.41 -7.74 17.57
N ILE A 190 -0.89 -7.50 17.33
CA ILE A 190 -1.68 -6.46 18.01
C ILE A 190 -1.78 -6.75 19.52
N SER A 191 -1.94 -8.02 19.91
CA SER A 191 -2.01 -8.40 21.34
C SER A 191 -0.72 -8.12 22.08
N ARG A 192 0.43 -8.36 21.44
CA ARG A 192 1.77 -8.19 22.02
C ARG A 192 2.23 -6.74 22.05
N ASP A 193 2.11 -6.05 20.90
CA ASP A 193 2.70 -4.72 20.70
C ASP A 193 1.72 -3.57 20.93
N GLY A 194 0.42 -3.88 21.04
CA GLY A 194 -0.63 -2.86 21.08
C GLY A 194 -0.83 -2.16 19.74
N GLY A 195 -1.54 -1.03 19.78
CA GLY A 195 -1.84 -0.23 18.60
C GLY A 195 -3.17 -0.60 17.93
N ILE A 196 -3.43 0.05 16.82
CA ILE A 196 -4.64 -0.13 16.01
C ILE A 196 -4.23 -0.76 14.68
N GLY A 197 -4.76 -1.95 14.40
CA GLY A 197 -4.55 -2.65 13.16
C GLY A 197 -5.60 -2.29 12.11
N LEU A 198 -5.16 -2.02 10.89
CA LEU A 198 -5.99 -1.95 9.68
C LEU A 198 -5.65 -3.15 8.81
N ALA A 199 -6.54 -4.14 8.78
CA ALA A 199 -6.37 -5.34 7.97
C ALA A 199 -7.24 -5.20 6.70
N VAL A 200 -6.63 -5.36 5.53
CA VAL A 200 -7.28 -5.16 4.24
C VAL A 200 -7.03 -6.39 3.37
N ASP A 201 -8.10 -6.94 2.83
CA ASP A 201 -8.05 -8.10 1.94
C ASP A 201 -7.64 -7.70 0.52
N ASN A 202 -7.37 -8.72 -0.29
CA ASN A 202 -7.34 -8.57 -1.73
C ASN A 202 -8.67 -7.97 -2.22
N ARG A 203 -8.63 -7.22 -3.32
CA ARG A 203 -9.80 -6.54 -3.92
C ARG A 203 -10.46 -5.47 -3.02
N ALA A 204 -9.73 -5.01 -2.01
CA ALA A 204 -10.13 -3.87 -1.18
C ALA A 204 -9.00 -2.89 -0.99
N ALA A 205 -9.34 -1.65 -0.71
CA ALA A 205 -8.41 -0.61 -0.31
C ALA A 205 -9.04 0.28 0.77
N ILE A 206 -8.20 0.89 1.58
CA ILE A 206 -8.61 2.04 2.38
C ILE A 206 -8.18 3.31 1.66
N GLU A 207 -9.13 4.18 1.40
CA GLU A 207 -8.91 5.55 0.94
C GLU A 207 -8.94 6.49 2.13
N ILE A 208 -7.95 7.33 2.27
CA ILE A 208 -7.89 8.38 3.29
C ILE A 208 -7.65 9.70 2.58
N VAL A 209 -8.53 10.65 2.80
CA VAL A 209 -8.43 12.03 2.31
C VAL A 209 -8.49 12.96 3.51
N ASP A 210 -7.39 13.62 3.83
CA ASP A 210 -7.27 14.46 5.02
C ASP A 210 -7.64 13.72 6.32
N ASN A 211 -8.79 14.04 6.89
CA ASN A 211 -9.28 13.49 8.15
C ASN A 211 -10.48 12.56 8.00
N VAL A 212 -10.78 12.12 6.77
CA VAL A 212 -11.87 11.18 6.49
C VAL A 212 -11.33 9.96 5.75
N PHE A 213 -12.04 8.85 5.89
CA PHE A 213 -11.70 7.60 5.20
C PHE A 213 -12.96 6.91 4.67
N ARG A 214 -12.77 6.04 3.69
CA ARG A 214 -13.75 5.03 3.28
C ARG A 214 -13.05 3.75 2.82
N ILE A 215 -13.82 2.68 2.65
CA ILE A 215 -13.33 1.42 2.11
C ILE A 215 -13.79 1.29 0.66
N LEU A 216 -12.82 1.14 -0.25
CA LEU A 216 -13.08 0.81 -1.64
C LEU A 216 -13.09 -0.70 -1.79
N LYS A 217 -14.08 -1.23 -2.52
CA LYS A 217 -14.22 -2.66 -2.81
C LYS A 217 -14.49 -2.84 -4.29
N ILE A 218 -13.82 -3.81 -4.90
CA ILE A 218 -14.09 -4.17 -6.30
C ILE A 218 -15.35 -5.01 -6.39
N ASN A 219 -15.55 -5.88 -5.38
CA ASN A 219 -16.72 -6.74 -5.27
C ASN A 219 -16.95 -7.14 -3.80
N SER A 220 -17.95 -7.98 -3.55
CA SER A 220 -18.33 -8.43 -2.21
C SER A 220 -17.27 -9.27 -1.46
N ARG A 221 -16.21 -9.73 -2.15
CA ARG A 221 -15.10 -10.48 -1.52
C ARG A 221 -14.07 -9.56 -0.87
N GLY A 222 -13.94 -8.32 -1.35
CA GLY A 222 -13.03 -7.35 -0.76
C GLY A 222 -13.53 -6.90 0.61
N LYS A 223 -12.74 -7.12 1.68
CA LYS A 223 -13.08 -6.77 3.05
C LYS A 223 -11.96 -5.99 3.72
N ALA A 224 -12.33 -5.17 4.70
CA ALA A 224 -11.38 -4.48 5.56
C ALA A 224 -11.84 -4.56 7.01
N TYR A 225 -10.87 -4.57 7.95
CA TYR A 225 -11.14 -4.74 9.37
C TYR A 225 -10.30 -3.81 10.21
N LEU A 226 -10.91 -3.31 11.27
CA LEU A 226 -10.23 -2.70 12.39
C LEU A 226 -9.95 -3.78 13.44
N VAL A 227 -8.69 -3.92 13.82
CA VAL A 227 -8.24 -4.92 14.80
C VAL A 227 -7.54 -4.21 15.95
N ARG A 228 -8.03 -4.38 17.18
CA ARG A 228 -7.42 -3.74 18.36
C ARG A 228 -7.58 -4.58 19.62
N LYS A 229 -6.76 -4.28 20.63
CA LYS A 229 -6.87 -4.89 21.95
C LYS A 229 -7.64 -3.97 22.89
N ILE A 230 -8.78 -4.45 23.40
CA ILE A 230 -9.63 -3.73 24.36
C ILE A 230 -9.81 -4.62 25.59
N LYS A 231 -9.47 -4.11 26.79
CA LYS A 231 -9.59 -4.86 28.06
C LYS A 231 -8.97 -6.27 28.00
N GLY A 232 -7.79 -6.37 27.36
CA GLY A 232 -7.04 -7.63 27.22
C GLY A 232 -7.51 -8.55 26.07
N LYS A 233 -8.64 -8.30 25.44
CA LYS A 233 -9.20 -9.12 24.34
C LYS A 233 -8.96 -8.46 22.99
N ILE A 234 -8.70 -9.27 21.96
CA ILE A 234 -8.66 -8.79 20.58
C ILE A 234 -10.09 -8.64 20.06
N ILE A 235 -10.39 -7.45 19.61
CA ILE A 235 -11.66 -7.12 18.95
C ILE A 235 -11.37 -6.86 17.47
N LYS A 236 -12.16 -7.49 16.62
CA LYS A 236 -12.15 -7.31 15.16
C LYS A 236 -13.50 -6.76 14.74
N LYS A 237 -13.50 -5.60 14.08
CA LYS A 237 -14.70 -4.96 13.51
C LYS A 237 -14.52 -4.84 12.01
N GLU A 238 -15.46 -5.37 11.23
CA GLU A 238 -15.49 -5.15 9.78
C GLU A 238 -15.79 -3.67 9.48
N LEU A 239 -15.06 -3.12 8.54
CA LEU A 239 -15.25 -1.78 7.98
C LEU A 239 -15.96 -1.93 6.65
N SER A 240 -17.20 -1.46 6.58
CA SER A 240 -18.06 -1.66 5.41
C SER A 240 -18.46 -0.37 4.70
N ASN A 241 -17.82 0.73 5.05
CA ASN A 241 -18.28 2.07 4.67
C ASN A 241 -17.80 2.46 3.28
N ASP A 242 -18.75 2.50 2.35
CA ASP A 242 -18.54 3.05 1.00
C ASP A 242 -18.60 4.59 1.00
N ASN A 243 -19.12 5.19 2.07
CA ASN A 243 -19.15 6.63 2.30
C ASN A 243 -18.01 7.07 3.19
N PHE A 244 -17.57 8.31 3.03
CA PHE A 244 -16.55 8.90 3.87
C PHE A 244 -17.01 9.06 5.32
N GLU A 245 -16.16 8.63 6.26
CA GLU A 245 -16.33 8.82 7.70
C GLU A 245 -15.10 9.50 8.29
N PRO A 246 -15.24 10.20 9.43
CA PRO A 246 -14.10 10.75 10.14
C PRO A 246 -13.09 9.67 10.54
N ILE A 247 -11.79 9.91 10.33
CA ILE A 247 -10.72 8.98 10.73
C ILE A 247 -10.68 8.76 12.25
N SER A 248 -11.22 9.71 13.02
CA SER A 248 -11.42 9.57 14.47
C SER A 248 -12.23 8.34 14.85
N ASN A 249 -13.15 7.88 13.98
CA ASN A 249 -13.94 6.65 14.20
C ASN A 249 -13.08 5.39 14.22
N LEU A 250 -11.89 5.42 13.56
CA LEU A 250 -10.91 4.34 13.65
C LEU A 250 -10.07 4.39 14.92
N ILE A 251 -10.00 5.55 15.57
CA ILE A 251 -9.14 5.79 16.75
C ILE A 251 -9.94 5.70 18.04
N SER A 252 -11.17 6.23 18.04
CA SER A 252 -12.06 6.24 19.21
C SER A 252 -12.34 4.82 19.70
N THR A 253 -12.24 4.64 21.00
CA THR A 253 -12.70 3.40 21.67
C THR A 253 -14.22 3.51 21.80
N PRO A 254 -15.01 2.48 21.43
CA PRO A 254 -16.42 2.45 21.75
C PRO A 254 -16.64 2.37 23.25
#